data_846bed374db3f0ccebac8d7a4942556b
#
_entry.id   846bed374db3f0ccebac8d7a4942556b
#
_cell.length_a   1.000
_cell.length_b   1.000
_cell.length_c   1.000
_cell.angle_alpha   90.00
_cell.angle_beta   90.00
_cell.angle_gamma   90.00
#
_symmetry.space_group_name_H-M   'P 1'
#
loop_
_entity.id
_entity.type
_entity.pdbx_description
1 polymer ?
#
loop_
_entity_poly.entity_id
_entity_poly.type
_entity_poly.pdbx_seq_one_letter_code
_entity_poly.pdbx_strand_id
1 'polypeptide(L)'
;MTFTQECVIPVERERLWDFLMEVPKVASCVPGIETVEAVDASAYKGSLRVQVGPIRLSLQGTMTVEEQDRAGWRARMRAEANDRRVGGGIRARMSLSLAPGEGGTCLRIETDLAILGRIGEFGQPIIKKKADALLEEFARKLGAALVEDER
;
A
#
# COMPACT_ATOMS: atom_id res chain seq x y z
N MET A 1 -3.21 -3.82 -15.13
CA MET A 1 -2.76 -5.16 -14.68
C MET A 1 -3.36 -5.49 -13.32
N THR A 2 -3.70 -6.72 -13.10
CA THR A 2 -4.23 -7.20 -11.82
C THR A 2 -3.28 -8.22 -11.23
N PHE A 3 -3.08 -8.16 -9.92
CA PHE A 3 -2.26 -9.14 -9.22
C PHE A 3 -2.69 -9.26 -7.76
N THR A 4 -2.33 -10.39 -7.17
CA THR A 4 -2.63 -10.70 -5.76
C THR A 4 -1.34 -10.98 -5.03
N GLN A 5 -1.24 -10.43 -3.83
CA GLN A 5 -0.06 -10.61 -2.97
C GLN A 5 -0.52 -11.05 -1.58
N GLU A 6 0.28 -11.87 -0.92
CA GLU A 6 0.01 -12.33 0.44
C GLU A 6 1.28 -12.28 1.28
N CYS A 7 1.10 -11.97 2.56
CA CYS A 7 2.18 -12.10 3.54
C CYS A 7 1.58 -12.39 4.92
N VAL A 8 2.40 -12.94 5.81
CA VAL A 8 1.99 -13.20 7.20
C VAL A 8 2.63 -12.17 8.11
N ILE A 9 1.79 -11.52 8.90
CA ILE A 9 2.23 -10.57 9.91
C ILE A 9 2.07 -11.24 11.28
N PRO A 10 3.12 -11.27 12.14
CA PRO A 10 3.10 -12.04 13.37
C PRO A 10 2.34 -11.35 14.51
N VAL A 11 1.10 -10.98 14.27
CA VAL A 11 0.21 -10.36 15.26
C VAL A 11 -1.21 -10.85 15.06
N GLU A 12 -2.05 -10.67 16.08
CA GLU A 12 -3.46 -11.03 16.01
C GLU A 12 -4.22 -10.16 15.01
N ARG A 13 -5.25 -10.73 14.43
CA ARG A 13 -6.04 -10.09 13.37
C ARG A 13 -6.68 -8.78 13.80
N GLU A 14 -7.25 -8.70 14.99
CA GLU A 14 -7.86 -7.49 15.50
C GLU A 14 -6.86 -6.34 15.62
N ARG A 15 -5.69 -6.67 16.12
CA ARG A 15 -4.64 -5.69 16.30
C ARG A 15 -4.09 -5.18 14.98
N LEU A 16 -3.91 -6.09 14.03
CA LEU A 16 -3.47 -5.71 12.69
C LEU A 16 -4.53 -4.83 12.00
N TRP A 17 -5.79 -5.20 12.12
CA TRP A 17 -6.88 -4.41 11.56
C TRP A 17 -6.87 -2.97 12.11
N ASP A 18 -6.83 -2.82 13.42
CA ASP A 18 -6.87 -1.51 14.05
C ASP A 18 -5.69 -0.63 13.59
N PHE A 19 -4.51 -1.22 13.45
CA PHE A 19 -3.34 -0.50 12.97
C PHE A 19 -3.49 -0.09 11.50
N LEU A 20 -3.95 -1.00 10.65
CA LEU A 20 -4.13 -0.73 9.21
C LEU A 20 -5.17 0.36 8.94
N MET A 21 -6.18 0.47 9.78
CA MET A 21 -7.23 1.48 9.62
C MET A 21 -6.79 2.87 10.10
N GLU A 22 -5.67 2.97 10.79
CA GLU A 22 -5.07 4.25 11.15
C GLU A 22 -4.06 4.65 10.09
N VAL A 23 -4.53 5.26 9.00
CA VAL A 23 -3.71 5.56 7.82
C VAL A 23 -2.43 6.34 8.13
N PRO A 24 -2.43 7.38 8.98
CA PRO A 24 -1.18 8.06 9.32
C PRO A 24 -0.13 7.15 9.94
N LYS A 25 -0.53 6.18 10.73
CA LYS A 25 0.39 5.21 11.33
C LYS A 25 0.92 4.21 10.31
N VAL A 26 0.03 3.60 9.54
CA VAL A 26 0.42 2.59 8.55
C VAL A 26 1.23 3.20 7.42
N ALA A 27 1.01 4.46 7.10
CA ALA A 27 1.75 5.16 6.07
C ALA A 27 3.25 5.19 6.36
N SER A 28 3.65 5.27 7.64
CA SER A 28 5.06 5.26 8.01
C SER A 28 5.75 3.94 7.65
N CYS A 29 4.99 2.88 7.42
CA CYS A 29 5.52 1.58 7.02
C CYS A 29 5.66 1.45 5.49
N VAL A 30 5.10 2.38 4.72
CA VAL A 30 5.20 2.36 3.26
C VAL A 30 6.58 2.84 2.85
N PRO A 31 7.38 1.99 2.16
CA PRO A 31 8.72 2.40 1.75
C PRO A 31 8.69 3.60 0.83
N GLY A 32 9.50 4.61 1.13
CA GLY A 32 9.61 5.81 0.31
C GLY A 32 8.56 6.88 0.56
N ILE A 33 7.63 6.66 1.48
CA ILE A 33 6.64 7.69 1.82
C ILE A 33 7.35 8.92 2.40
N GLU A 34 6.97 10.11 1.92
CA GLU A 34 7.52 11.37 2.40
C GLU A 34 6.50 12.19 3.19
N THR A 35 5.29 12.31 2.66
CA THR A 35 4.23 13.07 3.30
C THR A 35 2.92 12.32 3.25
N VAL A 36 2.12 12.45 4.30
CA VAL A 36 0.73 11.99 4.35
C VAL A 36 -0.07 13.01 5.13
N GLU A 37 -1.17 13.46 4.56
CA GLU A 37 -2.03 14.46 5.16
C GLU A 37 -3.50 14.08 4.94
N ALA A 38 -4.28 14.07 6.01
CA ALA A 38 -5.71 13.83 5.91
C ALA A 38 -6.40 15.03 5.23
N VAL A 39 -7.23 14.75 4.24
CA VAL A 39 -8.07 15.74 3.58
C VAL A 39 -9.45 15.75 4.22
N ASP A 40 -9.99 14.57 4.49
CA ASP A 40 -11.21 14.37 5.26
C ASP A 40 -11.18 13.01 5.96
N ALA A 41 -12.31 12.52 6.46
CA ALA A 41 -12.37 11.30 7.25
C ALA A 41 -11.92 10.03 6.48
N SER A 42 -11.97 10.04 5.15
CA SER A 42 -11.66 8.87 4.33
C SER A 42 -10.65 9.14 3.23
N ALA A 43 -10.21 10.38 3.06
CA ALA A 43 -9.32 10.77 1.98
C ALA A 43 -8.02 11.37 2.52
N TYR A 44 -6.92 11.03 1.84
CA TYR A 44 -5.57 11.44 2.20
C TYR A 44 -4.83 11.88 0.96
N LYS A 45 -3.93 12.84 1.12
CA LYS A 45 -2.99 13.20 0.07
C LYS A 45 -1.57 12.97 0.57
N GLY A 46 -0.66 12.67 -0.34
CA GLY A 46 0.71 12.40 0.06
C GLY A 46 1.66 12.31 -1.10
N SER A 47 2.90 12.06 -0.76
CA SER A 47 3.98 11.91 -1.73
C SER A 47 4.84 10.70 -1.39
N LEU A 48 5.33 10.06 -2.44
CA LEU A 48 6.05 8.80 -2.36
C LEU A 48 7.19 8.80 -3.37
N ARG A 49 8.39 8.44 -2.93
CA ARG A 49 9.52 8.20 -3.82
C ARG A 49 9.68 6.71 -4.08
N VAL A 50 9.72 6.34 -5.35
CA VAL A 50 9.89 4.95 -5.78
C VAL A 50 10.94 4.90 -6.87
N GLN A 51 11.86 3.96 -6.78
CA GLN A 51 12.83 3.70 -7.83
C GLN A 51 12.41 2.45 -8.60
N VAL A 52 12.22 2.61 -9.91
CA VAL A 52 11.88 1.50 -10.82
C VAL A 52 12.98 1.41 -11.85
N GLY A 53 13.82 0.35 -11.75
CA GLY A 53 15.02 0.25 -12.57
C GLY A 53 15.93 1.46 -12.33
N PRO A 54 16.42 2.13 -13.39
CA PRO A 54 17.26 3.32 -13.25
C PRO A 54 16.47 4.61 -13.00
N ILE A 55 15.13 4.55 -13.01
CA ILE A 55 14.28 5.74 -12.94
C ILE A 55 13.80 5.97 -11.51
N ARG A 56 13.97 7.20 -11.04
CA ARG A 56 13.44 7.65 -9.75
C ARG A 56 12.15 8.40 -9.98
N LEU A 57 11.07 7.90 -9.36
CA LEU A 57 9.76 8.51 -9.43
C LEU A 57 9.46 9.28 -8.15
N SER A 58 8.93 10.47 -8.29
CA SER A 58 8.39 11.27 -7.20
C SER A 58 6.89 11.39 -7.44
N LEU A 59 6.13 10.49 -6.83
CA LEU A 59 4.69 10.39 -7.02
C LEU A 59 3.95 11.25 -6.00
N GLN A 60 3.05 12.09 -6.49
CA GLN A 60 2.17 12.89 -5.65
C GLN A 60 0.74 12.56 -5.99
N GLY A 61 -0.07 12.32 -4.97
CA GLY A 61 -1.42 11.90 -5.24
C GLY A 61 -2.33 11.82 -4.02
N THR A 62 -3.43 11.12 -4.23
CA THR A 62 -4.50 10.97 -3.24
C THR A 62 -4.85 9.49 -3.08
N MET A 63 -5.33 9.16 -1.90
CA MET A 63 -5.88 7.85 -1.58
C MET A 63 -7.21 8.03 -0.86
N THR A 64 -8.20 7.24 -1.25
CA THR A 64 -9.51 7.23 -0.61
C THR A 64 -9.81 5.83 -0.12
N VAL A 65 -10.21 5.72 1.14
CA VAL A 65 -10.71 4.47 1.71
C VAL A 65 -12.20 4.41 1.38
N GLU A 66 -12.59 3.48 0.51
CA GLU A 66 -13.96 3.39 0.00
C GLU A 66 -14.85 2.51 0.87
N GLU A 67 -14.27 1.51 1.53
CA GLU A 67 -15.02 0.57 2.35
C GLU A 67 -14.15 0.03 3.47
N GLN A 68 -14.72 -0.03 4.67
CA GLN A 68 -14.14 -0.70 5.82
C GLN A 68 -15.19 -1.64 6.38
N ASP A 69 -14.97 -2.94 6.23
CA ASP A 69 -15.85 -3.98 6.77
C ASP A 69 -15.09 -4.76 7.83
N ARG A 70 -15.17 -4.31 9.07
CA ARG A 70 -14.50 -4.96 10.19
C ARG A 70 -15.01 -6.37 10.41
N ALA A 71 -16.31 -6.60 10.31
CA ALA A 71 -16.91 -7.91 10.52
C ALA A 71 -16.43 -8.93 9.50
N GLY A 72 -16.25 -8.49 8.26
CA GLY A 72 -15.73 -9.34 7.17
C GLY A 72 -14.22 -9.29 7.00
N TRP A 73 -13.52 -8.47 7.80
CA TRP A 73 -12.06 -8.31 7.73
C TRP A 73 -11.57 -7.88 6.36
N ARG A 74 -12.29 -6.96 5.75
CA ARG A 74 -11.97 -6.45 4.41
C ARG A 74 -12.06 -4.94 4.35
N ALA A 75 -11.20 -4.35 3.52
CA ALA A 75 -11.24 -2.93 3.21
C ALA A 75 -10.91 -2.74 1.74
N ARG A 76 -11.46 -1.68 1.15
CA ARG A 76 -11.17 -1.29 -0.22
C ARG A 76 -10.72 0.16 -0.27
N MET A 77 -9.78 0.43 -1.14
CA MET A 77 -9.23 1.76 -1.32
C MET A 77 -8.87 1.98 -2.78
N ARG A 78 -8.82 3.24 -3.18
CA ARG A 78 -8.30 3.61 -4.48
C ARG A 78 -7.28 4.73 -4.31
N ALA A 79 -6.32 4.77 -5.21
CA ALA A 79 -5.27 5.77 -5.19
C ALA A 79 -4.96 6.25 -6.59
N GLU A 80 -4.58 7.50 -6.71
CA GLU A 80 -4.10 8.11 -7.94
C GLU A 80 -2.86 8.91 -7.61
N ALA A 81 -1.82 8.78 -8.41
CA ALA A 81 -0.59 9.53 -8.21
C ALA A 81 0.11 9.79 -9.53
N ASN A 82 0.81 10.90 -9.62
CA ASN A 82 1.49 11.33 -10.83
C ASN A 82 2.90 11.82 -10.54
N ASP A 83 3.78 11.62 -11.51
CA ASP A 83 5.09 12.28 -11.56
C ASP A 83 5.13 13.15 -12.80
N ARG A 84 5.01 14.45 -12.61
CA ARG A 84 4.99 15.42 -13.72
C ARG A 84 6.30 15.48 -14.48
N ARG A 85 7.41 15.28 -13.79
CA ARG A 85 8.75 15.35 -14.39
C ARG A 85 8.97 14.20 -15.38
N VAL A 86 8.55 12.99 -15.01
CA VAL A 86 8.68 11.81 -15.87
C VAL A 86 7.56 11.76 -16.91
N GLY A 87 6.41 12.35 -16.58
CA GLY A 87 5.25 12.34 -17.48
C GLY A 87 4.48 11.03 -17.38
N GLY A 88 3.73 10.87 -16.32
CA GLY A 88 2.89 9.69 -16.15
C GLY A 88 2.38 9.55 -14.72
N GLY A 89 1.63 8.50 -14.52
CA GLY A 89 1.02 8.25 -13.21
C GLY A 89 0.47 6.85 -13.09
N ILE A 90 -0.16 6.63 -11.95
CA ILE A 90 -0.81 5.37 -11.64
C ILE A 90 -2.21 5.62 -11.10
N ARG A 91 -3.09 4.66 -11.34
CA ARG A 91 -4.39 4.54 -10.68
C ARG A 91 -4.47 3.13 -10.14
N ALA A 92 -4.76 2.99 -8.87
CA ALA A 92 -4.85 1.69 -8.25
C ALA A 92 -6.17 1.53 -7.49
N ARG A 93 -6.77 0.36 -7.63
CA ARG A 93 -7.85 -0.09 -6.76
C ARG A 93 -7.33 -1.28 -6.00
N MET A 94 -7.39 -1.22 -4.68
CA MET A 94 -6.88 -2.27 -3.82
C MET A 94 -7.95 -2.77 -2.88
N SER A 95 -7.97 -4.09 -2.70
CA SER A 95 -8.78 -4.73 -1.68
C SER A 95 -7.84 -5.48 -0.77
N LEU A 96 -7.98 -5.27 0.53
CA LEU A 96 -7.23 -6.06 1.50
C LEU A 96 -8.18 -6.93 2.31
N SER A 97 -7.69 -8.08 2.72
CA SER A 97 -8.41 -8.97 3.62
C SER A 97 -7.45 -9.61 4.61
N LEU A 98 -7.96 -9.90 5.80
CA LEU A 98 -7.21 -10.52 6.87
C LEU A 98 -7.81 -11.87 7.22
N ALA A 99 -6.98 -12.89 7.29
CA ALA A 99 -7.39 -14.23 7.69
C ALA A 99 -6.39 -14.79 8.69
N PRO A 100 -6.80 -15.75 9.56
CA PRO A 100 -5.84 -16.42 10.41
C PRO A 100 -4.76 -17.09 9.57
N GLY A 101 -3.50 -16.94 9.97
CA GLY A 101 -2.37 -17.55 9.30
C GLY A 101 -1.50 -18.28 10.31
N GLU A 102 -0.59 -19.09 9.82
CA GLU A 102 0.34 -19.81 10.66
C GLU A 102 1.35 -18.82 11.27
N GLY A 103 1.27 -18.66 12.59
CA GLY A 103 2.15 -17.74 13.31
C GLY A 103 1.68 -16.29 13.34
N GLY A 104 0.44 -16.01 12.91
CA GLY A 104 -0.09 -14.65 12.91
C GLY A 104 -1.32 -14.48 12.04
N THR A 105 -1.33 -13.40 11.27
CA THR A 105 -2.44 -13.07 10.37
C THR A 105 -1.94 -13.00 8.94
N CYS A 106 -2.67 -13.66 8.04
CA CYS A 106 -2.41 -13.55 6.61
C CYS A 106 -3.06 -12.28 6.07
N LEU A 107 -2.25 -11.38 5.55
CA LEU A 107 -2.68 -10.19 4.84
C LEU A 107 -2.67 -10.49 3.34
N ARG A 108 -3.84 -10.40 2.72
CA ARG A 108 -3.99 -10.56 1.28
C ARG A 108 -4.37 -9.23 0.66
N ILE A 109 -3.65 -8.85 -0.40
CA ILE A 109 -3.91 -7.62 -1.14
C ILE A 109 -4.15 -7.96 -2.59
N GLU A 110 -5.31 -7.55 -3.11
CA GLU A 110 -5.62 -7.65 -4.52
C GLU A 110 -5.54 -6.24 -5.11
N THR A 111 -4.77 -6.09 -6.17
CA THR A 111 -4.54 -4.79 -6.80
C THR A 111 -4.93 -4.82 -8.26
N ASP A 112 -5.71 -3.83 -8.67
CA ASP A 112 -5.95 -3.51 -10.07
C ASP A 112 -5.24 -2.20 -10.36
N LEU A 113 -4.20 -2.27 -11.18
CA LEU A 113 -3.29 -1.15 -11.43
C LEU A 113 -3.36 -0.71 -12.88
N ALA A 114 -3.68 0.56 -13.10
CA ALA A 114 -3.58 1.21 -14.40
C ALA A 114 -2.37 2.13 -14.38
N ILE A 115 -1.53 2.01 -15.39
CA ILE A 115 -0.30 2.80 -15.50
C ILE A 115 -0.43 3.71 -16.72
N LEU A 116 -0.21 4.99 -16.50
CA LEU A 116 -0.43 6.05 -17.47
C LEU A 116 0.89 6.68 -17.89
N GLY A 117 1.00 7.01 -19.18
CA GLY A 117 2.14 7.72 -19.69
C GLY A 117 3.43 6.91 -19.70
N ARG A 118 4.55 7.60 -19.54
CA ARG A 118 5.89 6.99 -19.66
C ARG A 118 6.21 5.92 -18.63
N ILE A 119 5.56 5.95 -17.48
CA ILE A 119 5.75 4.91 -16.46
C ILE A 119 5.36 3.54 -17.02
N GLY A 120 4.37 3.50 -17.90
CA GLY A 120 3.95 2.26 -18.54
C GLY A 120 5.00 1.61 -19.44
N GLU A 121 6.02 2.35 -19.87
CA GLU A 121 7.09 1.83 -20.70
C GLU A 121 7.99 0.82 -19.98
N PHE A 122 7.95 0.78 -18.65
CA PHE A 122 8.75 -0.18 -17.88
C PHE A 122 8.31 -1.63 -18.08
N GLY A 123 7.05 -1.85 -18.47
CA GLY A 123 6.49 -3.20 -18.67
C GLY A 123 6.02 -3.86 -17.39
N GLN A 124 5.06 -4.76 -17.55
CA GLN A 124 4.40 -5.41 -16.42
C GLN A 124 5.32 -6.24 -15.52
N PRO A 125 6.28 -7.03 -16.04
CA PRO A 125 7.16 -7.81 -15.17
C PRO A 125 8.00 -6.95 -14.22
N ILE A 126 8.50 -5.81 -14.69
CA ILE A 126 9.30 -4.89 -13.86
C ILE A 126 8.42 -4.25 -12.79
N ILE A 127 7.21 -3.83 -13.15
CA ILE A 127 6.25 -3.23 -12.22
C ILE A 127 5.85 -4.24 -11.14
N LYS A 128 5.53 -5.49 -11.52
CA LYS A 128 5.16 -6.55 -10.58
C LYS A 128 6.30 -6.88 -9.61
N LYS A 129 7.52 -6.96 -10.13
CA LYS A 129 8.71 -7.21 -9.30
C LYS A 129 8.89 -6.10 -8.26
N LYS A 130 8.71 -4.85 -8.67
CA LYS A 130 8.80 -3.72 -7.75
C LYS A 130 7.69 -3.75 -6.70
N ALA A 131 6.46 -4.07 -7.10
CA ALA A 131 5.35 -4.21 -6.17
C ALA A 131 5.61 -5.28 -5.11
N ASP A 132 6.17 -6.42 -5.51
CA ASP A 132 6.51 -7.51 -4.58
C ASP A 132 7.59 -7.08 -3.59
N ALA A 133 8.62 -6.37 -4.05
CA ALA A 133 9.67 -5.86 -3.19
C ALA A 133 9.15 -4.83 -2.18
N LEU A 134 8.23 -3.98 -2.62
CA LEU A 134 7.59 -3.00 -1.74
C LEU A 134 6.74 -3.68 -0.66
N LEU A 135 6.03 -4.73 -1.00
CA LEU A 135 5.24 -5.47 -0.01
C LEU A 135 6.12 -6.15 1.02
N GLU A 136 7.23 -6.77 0.61
CA GLU A 136 8.16 -7.39 1.55
C GLU A 136 8.70 -6.40 2.57
N GLU A 137 9.12 -5.23 2.12
CA GLU A 137 9.63 -4.18 3.00
C GLU A 137 8.51 -3.60 3.87
N PHE A 138 7.34 -3.40 3.31
CA PHE A 138 6.16 -2.94 4.05
C PHE A 138 5.82 -3.92 5.19
N ALA A 139 5.78 -5.22 4.89
CA ALA A 139 5.47 -6.25 5.89
C ALA A 139 6.49 -6.26 7.03
N ARG A 140 7.77 -6.10 6.71
CA ARG A 140 8.83 -6.04 7.71
C ARG A 140 8.69 -4.81 8.62
N LYS A 141 8.45 -3.65 8.04
CA LYS A 141 8.24 -2.41 8.79
C LYS A 141 6.97 -2.45 9.63
N LEU A 142 5.92 -3.05 9.07
CA LEU A 142 4.63 -3.20 9.76
C LEU A 142 4.78 -4.09 11.00
N GLY A 143 5.47 -5.22 10.88
CA GLY A 143 5.76 -6.09 12.01
C GLY A 143 6.55 -5.38 13.10
N ALA A 144 7.57 -4.63 12.75
CA ALA A 144 8.38 -3.86 13.69
C ALA A 144 7.56 -2.77 14.39
N ALA A 145 6.73 -2.04 13.64
CA ALA A 145 5.88 -0.99 14.20
C ALA A 145 4.85 -1.53 15.18
N LEU A 146 4.29 -2.71 14.91
CA LEU A 146 3.33 -3.36 15.79
C LEU A 146 3.97 -3.84 17.09
N VAL A 147 5.21 -4.26 17.06
CA VAL A 147 5.96 -4.61 18.27
C VAL A 147 6.18 -3.36 19.14
N GLU A 148 6.53 -2.24 18.54
CA GLU A 148 6.69 -0.97 19.28
C GLU A 148 5.36 -0.45 19.85
N ASP A 149 4.29 -0.62 19.08
CA ASP A 149 2.94 -0.19 19.51
C ASP A 149 2.44 -0.96 20.73
N GLU A 150 2.96 -2.18 20.99
CA GLU A 150 2.66 -2.96 22.21
C GLU A 150 3.34 -2.40 23.46
N ARG A 151 4.38 -1.64 23.29
CA ARG A 151 5.12 -1.04 24.40
C ARG A 151 4.51 0.31 24.77
#